data_fdebfca0210f2ae58bd8e28c478ad724
#
_entry.id   fdebfca0210f2ae58bd8e28c478ad724
#
_cell.length_a   1.000
_cell.length_b   1.000
_cell.length_c   1.000
_cell.angle_alpha   90.00
_cell.angle_beta   90.00
_cell.angle_gamma   90.00
#
_symmetry.space_group_name_H-M   'P 1'
#
loop_
_entity.id
_entity.type
_entity.pdbx_description
1 polymer ?
#
loop_
_entity_poly.entity_id
_entity_poly.type
_entity_poly.pdbx_seq_one_letter_code
_entity_poly.pdbx_strand_id
1 'polypeptide(L)'
;GLVSYLKNDQFKVNGETIVFDSEGSLMDGHHRLEAVAASGVPAIFIVVRGVERSTWTTMDSGTARSLGDVFRIEGIPNYNSVSSVVAGTYAMRNNKIGTNTLGAGNKLKRDGLTRDDALALYYKHEDIWQLAVRTGIGLRNKLPGYFNVKEVGVISAYLIIFLHHDAKKVTEFWDLVATGDGIYASLRNVFLKDMQETRYKRLSSKARQSLIATAWNTHLKNKRAKRFSFDLKVTVSFT
;
A
#
# COMPACT_ATOMS: atom_id res chain seq x y z
N GLY A 1 27.77 -8.87 -10.59
CA GLY A 1 27.32 -8.47 -9.25
C GLY A 1 28.42 -8.67 -8.21
N LEU A 2 28.15 -8.37 -6.93
CA LEU A 2 29.18 -8.35 -5.85
C LEU A 2 29.91 -9.69 -5.69
N VAL A 3 29.19 -10.81 -5.84
CA VAL A 3 29.78 -12.18 -5.84
C VAL A 3 30.85 -12.35 -6.91
N SER A 4 30.64 -11.80 -8.11
CA SER A 4 31.62 -11.86 -9.21
C SER A 4 32.86 -11.01 -8.88
N TYR A 5 32.69 -9.84 -8.29
CA TYR A 5 33.82 -9.01 -7.86
C TYR A 5 34.67 -9.69 -6.78
N LEU A 6 34.01 -10.39 -5.83
CA LEU A 6 34.73 -11.15 -4.80
C LEU A 6 35.52 -12.32 -5.41
N LYS A 7 34.86 -13.13 -6.27
CA LYS A 7 35.53 -14.30 -6.89
C LYS A 7 36.70 -13.94 -7.82
N ASN A 8 36.66 -12.75 -8.41
CA ASN A 8 37.67 -12.28 -9.36
C ASN A 8 38.72 -11.38 -8.70
N ASP A 9 38.78 -11.32 -7.37
CA ASP A 9 39.68 -10.45 -6.62
C ASP A 9 39.61 -8.95 -7.01
N GLN A 10 38.42 -8.52 -7.42
CA GLN A 10 38.18 -7.14 -7.84
C GLN A 10 37.47 -6.29 -6.75
N PHE A 11 37.17 -6.92 -5.62
CA PHE A 11 36.54 -6.20 -4.52
C PHE A 11 37.58 -5.29 -3.83
N LYS A 12 37.18 -4.03 -3.65
CA LYS A 12 38.00 -3.04 -2.91
C LYS A 12 37.13 -2.45 -1.79
N VAL A 13 37.79 -2.19 -0.66
CA VAL A 13 37.13 -1.43 0.43
C VAL A 13 36.84 -0.02 -0.07
N ASN A 14 35.60 0.33 -0.19
CA ASN A 14 35.09 1.56 -0.84
C ASN A 14 34.34 2.49 0.12
N GLY A 15 34.49 2.30 1.42
CA GLY A 15 33.82 3.12 2.42
C GLY A 15 32.37 2.72 2.69
N GLU A 16 31.79 1.78 1.96
CA GLU A 16 30.49 1.22 2.30
C GLU A 16 30.59 0.31 3.53
N THR A 17 29.69 0.54 4.49
CA THR A 17 29.74 -0.06 5.82
C THR A 17 28.76 -1.21 5.99
N ILE A 18 29.07 -2.12 6.91
CA ILE A 18 28.08 -3.02 7.51
C ILE A 18 27.67 -2.38 8.84
N VAL A 19 26.38 -2.16 9.04
CA VAL A 19 25.87 -1.41 10.19
C VAL A 19 24.98 -2.29 11.05
N PHE A 20 25.28 -2.29 12.37
CA PHE A 20 24.46 -2.96 13.39
C PHE A 20 23.91 -1.93 14.38
N ASP A 21 22.71 -2.17 14.86
CA ASP A 21 22.11 -1.37 15.91
C ASP A 21 22.73 -1.67 17.30
N SER A 22 22.20 -1.00 18.33
CA SER A 22 22.65 -1.18 19.71
C SER A 22 22.35 -2.57 20.26
N GLU A 23 21.39 -3.31 19.66
CA GLU A 23 21.02 -4.67 20.04
C GLU A 23 21.76 -5.74 19.22
N GLY A 24 22.58 -5.32 18.26
CA GLY A 24 23.35 -6.22 17.39
C GLY A 24 22.58 -6.69 16.16
N SER A 25 21.39 -6.11 15.87
CA SER A 25 20.64 -6.41 14.66
C SER A 25 21.25 -5.69 13.45
N LEU A 26 21.29 -6.38 12.31
CA LEU A 26 21.82 -5.83 11.06
C LEU A 26 20.89 -4.74 10.51
N MET A 27 21.40 -3.53 10.37
CA MET A 27 20.68 -2.40 9.80
C MET A 27 21.00 -2.16 8.33
N ASP A 28 22.28 -2.36 7.94
CA ASP A 28 22.74 -2.23 6.55
C ASP A 28 23.89 -3.20 6.24
N GLY A 29 24.06 -3.50 4.96
CA GLY A 29 25.13 -4.40 4.48
C GLY A 29 24.65 -5.84 4.22
N HIS A 30 23.34 -6.12 4.23
CA HIS A 30 22.77 -7.46 4.00
C HIS A 30 23.29 -8.10 2.71
N HIS A 31 23.24 -7.39 1.59
CA HIS A 31 23.73 -7.90 0.30
C HIS A 31 25.25 -8.13 0.29
N ARG A 32 26.01 -7.39 1.09
CA ARG A 32 27.46 -7.58 1.24
C ARG A 32 27.75 -8.88 1.97
N LEU A 33 27.07 -9.14 3.06
CA LEU A 33 27.20 -10.38 3.82
C LEU A 33 26.73 -11.60 3.01
N GLU A 34 25.59 -11.49 2.32
CA GLU A 34 25.10 -12.54 1.42
C GLU A 34 26.13 -12.85 0.31
N ALA A 35 26.75 -11.82 -0.26
CA ALA A 35 27.74 -12.00 -1.31
C ALA A 35 29.00 -12.72 -0.79
N VAL A 36 29.46 -12.42 0.42
CA VAL A 36 30.57 -13.15 1.06
C VAL A 36 30.19 -14.61 1.29
N ALA A 37 29.02 -14.86 1.87
CA ALA A 37 28.51 -16.20 2.11
C ALA A 37 28.38 -17.01 0.81
N ALA A 38 27.82 -16.40 -0.24
CA ALA A 38 27.63 -17.06 -1.53
C ALA A 38 28.92 -17.23 -2.35
N SER A 39 29.89 -16.35 -2.17
CA SER A 39 31.20 -16.47 -2.87
C SER A 39 32.15 -17.44 -2.21
N GLY A 40 32.06 -17.61 -0.89
CA GLY A 40 33.04 -18.28 -0.06
C GLY A 40 34.38 -17.53 0.05
N VAL A 41 34.45 -16.30 -0.46
CA VAL A 41 35.69 -15.48 -0.47
C VAL A 41 35.65 -14.50 0.68
N PRO A 42 36.66 -14.49 1.59
CA PRO A 42 36.70 -13.51 2.66
C PRO A 42 36.93 -12.10 2.11
N ALA A 43 36.30 -11.11 2.75
CA ALA A 43 36.44 -9.71 2.39
C ALA A 43 36.51 -8.82 3.63
N ILE A 44 37.16 -7.67 3.48
CA ILE A 44 37.29 -6.68 4.55
C ILE A 44 36.23 -5.61 4.38
N PHE A 45 35.48 -5.33 5.47
CA PHE A 45 34.48 -4.27 5.51
C PHE A 45 34.71 -3.35 6.70
N ILE A 46 34.24 -2.11 6.56
CA ILE A 46 34.10 -1.21 7.70
C ILE A 46 32.80 -1.62 8.42
N VAL A 47 32.89 -1.88 9.72
CA VAL A 47 31.74 -2.26 10.54
C VAL A 47 31.43 -1.15 11.53
N VAL A 48 30.23 -0.68 11.53
CA VAL A 48 29.69 0.30 12.49
C VAL A 48 28.71 -0.43 13.41
N ARG A 49 28.81 -0.20 14.72
CA ARG A 49 27.95 -0.83 15.74
C ARG A 49 27.37 0.21 16.68
N GLY A 50 26.27 -0.14 17.32
CA GLY A 50 25.66 0.72 18.33
C GLY A 50 24.85 1.88 17.74
N VAL A 51 24.42 1.76 16.48
CA VAL A 51 23.59 2.77 15.84
C VAL A 51 22.17 2.67 16.41
N GLU A 52 21.55 3.80 16.68
CA GLU A 52 20.18 3.82 17.17
C GLU A 52 19.23 3.30 16.09
N ARG A 53 18.37 2.33 16.45
CA ARG A 53 17.46 1.68 15.50
C ARG A 53 16.54 2.64 14.75
N SER A 54 16.11 3.72 15.40
CA SER A 54 15.29 4.77 14.80
C SER A 54 15.94 5.46 13.59
N THR A 55 17.26 5.47 13.51
CA THR A 55 18.00 6.14 12.43
C THR A 55 17.95 5.40 11.09
N TRP A 56 17.49 4.15 11.06
CA TRP A 56 17.42 3.37 9.83
C TRP A 56 16.54 4.01 8.74
N THR A 57 15.56 4.85 9.14
CA THR A 57 14.69 5.59 8.21
C THR A 57 15.44 6.62 7.38
N THR A 58 16.58 7.09 7.89
CA THR A 58 17.45 8.09 7.23
C THR A 58 18.66 7.48 6.55
N MET A 59 18.96 6.21 6.83
CA MET A 59 20.07 5.51 6.19
C MET A 59 19.71 5.21 4.73
N ASP A 60 20.75 5.23 3.87
CA ASP A 60 20.63 4.88 2.45
C ASP A 60 19.70 5.80 1.63
N SER A 61 19.79 7.13 1.88
CA SER A 61 18.99 8.14 1.17
C SER A 61 19.23 8.18 -0.36
N GLY A 62 20.24 7.46 -0.88
CA GLY A 62 20.55 7.35 -2.30
C GLY A 62 19.53 6.51 -3.09
N THR A 63 19.09 5.37 -2.55
CA THR A 63 17.98 4.56 -3.09
C THR A 63 16.87 4.53 -2.07
N ALA A 64 15.93 5.44 -2.21
CA ALA A 64 14.87 5.61 -1.23
C ALA A 64 14.06 4.29 -1.07
N ARG A 65 14.13 3.68 0.12
CA ARG A 65 13.29 2.52 0.46
C ARG A 65 11.83 2.84 0.24
N SER A 66 11.09 1.92 -0.33
CA SER A 66 9.65 2.08 -0.47
C SER A 66 8.95 2.06 0.89
N LEU A 67 7.76 2.60 0.98
CA LEU A 67 6.97 2.50 2.22
C LEU A 67 6.68 1.04 2.59
N GLY A 68 6.55 0.16 1.60
CA GLY A 68 6.41 -1.29 1.82
C GLY A 68 7.63 -1.90 2.52
N ASP A 69 8.86 -1.49 2.14
CA ASP A 69 10.08 -1.96 2.79
C ASP A 69 10.15 -1.48 4.24
N VAL A 70 9.73 -0.24 4.50
CA VAL A 70 9.64 0.32 5.86
C VAL A 70 8.72 -0.56 6.72
N PHE A 71 7.50 -0.82 6.24
CA PHE A 71 6.52 -1.61 6.96
C PHE A 71 6.94 -3.07 7.13
N ARG A 72 7.68 -3.63 6.16
CA ARG A 72 8.28 -4.96 6.27
C ARG A 72 9.32 -5.04 7.39
N ILE A 73 10.19 -4.04 7.50
CA ILE A 73 11.25 -3.98 8.53
C ILE A 73 10.65 -3.83 9.92
N GLU A 74 9.54 -3.09 10.04
CA GLU A 74 8.75 -2.98 11.28
C GLU A 74 7.95 -4.26 11.62
N GLY A 75 8.03 -5.30 10.79
CA GLY A 75 7.32 -6.56 11.04
C GLY A 75 5.82 -6.50 10.84
N ILE A 76 5.31 -5.47 10.18
CA ILE A 76 3.87 -5.25 9.99
C ILE A 76 3.29 -6.34 9.07
N PRO A 77 2.27 -7.09 9.51
CA PRO A 77 1.62 -8.09 8.67
C PRO A 77 1.01 -7.47 7.42
N ASN A 78 1.06 -8.19 6.29
CA ASN A 78 0.55 -7.70 5.00
C ASN A 78 1.14 -6.35 4.56
N TYR A 79 2.38 -6.09 4.93
CA TYR A 79 3.09 -4.81 4.78
C TYR A 79 2.89 -4.12 3.43
N ASN A 80 2.93 -4.84 2.30
CA ASN A 80 2.72 -4.27 0.96
C ASN A 80 1.30 -3.71 0.77
N SER A 81 0.29 -4.44 1.24
CA SER A 81 -1.10 -4.01 1.12
C SER A 81 -1.39 -2.88 2.10
N VAL A 82 -0.95 -3.03 3.35
CA VAL A 82 -1.17 -2.03 4.40
C VAL A 82 -0.49 -0.70 4.05
N SER A 83 0.78 -0.71 3.66
CA SER A 83 1.50 0.51 3.26
C SER A 83 0.82 1.22 2.10
N SER A 84 0.32 0.44 1.13
CA SER A 84 -0.44 0.98 0.00
C SER A 84 -1.79 1.59 0.42
N VAL A 85 -2.47 0.97 1.39
CA VAL A 85 -3.74 1.46 1.93
C VAL A 85 -3.52 2.74 2.73
N VAL A 86 -2.52 2.78 3.61
CA VAL A 86 -2.17 3.97 4.40
C VAL A 86 -1.84 5.15 3.47
N ALA A 87 -0.94 4.95 2.51
CA ALA A 87 -0.55 6.01 1.56
C ALA A 87 -1.73 6.46 0.68
N GLY A 88 -2.53 5.52 0.18
CA GLY A 88 -3.70 5.82 -0.65
C GLY A 88 -4.78 6.58 0.10
N THR A 89 -5.03 6.23 1.36
CA THR A 89 -6.01 6.91 2.22
C THR A 89 -5.54 8.32 2.58
N TYR A 90 -4.24 8.49 2.87
CA TYR A 90 -3.66 9.81 3.08
C TYR A 90 -3.82 10.70 1.84
N ALA A 91 -3.55 10.17 0.64
CA ALA A 91 -3.73 10.90 -0.61
C ALA A 91 -5.21 11.27 -0.85
N MET A 92 -6.13 10.38 -0.54
CA MET A 92 -7.57 10.62 -0.66
C MET A 92 -8.01 11.75 0.28
N ARG A 93 -7.62 11.70 1.55
CA ARG A 93 -7.92 12.75 2.54
C ARG A 93 -7.44 14.13 2.10
N ASN A 94 -6.31 14.20 1.42
CA ASN A 94 -5.71 15.45 0.97
C ASN A 94 -6.10 15.84 -0.46
N ASN A 95 -7.18 15.28 -1.01
CA ASN A 95 -7.68 15.53 -2.37
C ASN A 95 -6.65 15.29 -3.48
N LYS A 96 -5.68 14.40 -3.23
CA LYS A 96 -4.63 14.00 -4.18
C LYS A 96 -4.96 12.70 -4.91
N ILE A 97 -6.24 12.42 -5.09
CA ILE A 97 -6.73 11.19 -5.72
C ILE A 97 -6.35 11.18 -7.20
N GLY A 98 -5.78 10.09 -7.65
CA GLY A 98 -5.43 9.87 -9.06
C GLY A 98 -4.04 10.38 -9.45
N THR A 99 -3.28 10.95 -8.53
CA THR A 99 -1.82 11.01 -8.70
C THR A 99 -1.28 9.60 -8.49
N ASN A 100 -0.36 9.16 -9.35
CA ASN A 100 0.28 7.83 -9.24
C ASN A 100 1.18 7.76 -8.00
N THR A 101 0.60 7.93 -6.81
CA THR A 101 1.27 8.03 -5.51
C THR A 101 1.97 6.75 -5.07
N LEU A 102 1.85 5.67 -5.84
CA LEU A 102 2.25 4.33 -5.42
C LEU A 102 3.21 3.64 -6.39
N GLY A 103 3.98 4.39 -7.11
CA GLY A 103 5.09 3.85 -7.90
C GLY A 103 6.41 4.46 -7.46
N ALA A 104 7.35 3.61 -7.04
CA ALA A 104 8.76 3.88 -6.75
C ALA A 104 9.07 5.05 -5.78
N GLY A 105 9.70 4.73 -4.70
CA GLY A 105 10.29 5.46 -3.56
C GLY A 105 10.30 7.00 -3.46
N ASN A 106 10.43 7.70 -4.54
CA ASN A 106 10.53 9.17 -4.55
C ASN A 106 9.18 9.92 -4.55
N LYS A 107 8.05 9.24 -4.71
CA LYS A 107 6.74 9.91 -4.80
C LYS A 107 6.13 10.28 -3.44
N LEU A 108 6.55 9.65 -2.36
CA LEU A 108 6.11 10.03 -1.01
C LEU A 108 6.46 11.47 -0.66
N LYS A 109 7.64 11.95 -1.08
CA LYS A 109 8.05 13.36 -0.89
C LYS A 109 7.15 14.35 -1.64
N ARG A 110 6.62 13.97 -2.80
CA ARG A 110 5.77 14.84 -3.60
C ARG A 110 4.40 15.07 -2.97
N ASP A 111 3.92 14.14 -2.16
CA ASP A 111 2.60 14.20 -1.52
C ASP A 111 2.66 14.62 -0.05
N GLY A 112 3.84 14.86 0.48
CA GLY A 112 4.04 15.34 1.85
C GLY A 112 3.90 14.28 2.94
N LEU A 113 3.69 12.99 2.60
CA LEU A 113 3.71 11.89 3.56
C LEU A 113 5.14 11.39 3.71
N THR A 114 5.71 11.56 4.90
CA THR A 114 7.01 10.95 5.25
C THR A 114 6.82 9.49 5.67
N ARG A 115 7.94 8.75 5.80
CA ARG A 115 7.91 7.37 6.28
C ARG A 115 7.46 7.30 7.73
N ASP A 116 7.95 8.21 8.55
CA ASP A 116 7.65 8.30 9.96
C ASP A 116 6.19 8.70 10.18
N ASP A 117 5.66 9.66 9.39
CA ASP A 117 4.23 9.99 9.41
C ASP A 117 3.35 8.81 9.02
N ALA A 118 3.79 8.00 8.05
CA ALA A 118 3.05 6.82 7.63
C ALA A 118 3.03 5.74 8.71
N LEU A 119 4.15 5.52 9.42
CA LEU A 119 4.22 4.61 10.56
C LEU A 119 3.38 5.13 11.74
N ALA A 120 3.50 6.41 12.08
CA ALA A 120 2.69 7.02 13.12
C ALA A 120 1.20 6.89 12.82
N LEU A 121 0.80 7.11 11.56
CA LEU A 121 -0.58 6.93 11.12
C LEU A 121 -1.03 5.47 11.21
N TYR A 122 -0.15 4.52 10.86
CA TYR A 122 -0.43 3.09 11.01
C TYR A 122 -0.65 2.72 12.47
N TYR A 123 0.28 2.99 13.36
CA TYR A 123 0.18 2.62 14.77
C TYR A 123 -1.00 3.28 15.49
N LYS A 124 -1.40 4.47 15.06
CA LYS A 124 -2.58 5.15 15.61
C LYS A 124 -3.89 4.39 15.36
N HIS A 125 -3.97 3.61 14.29
CA HIS A 125 -5.22 2.95 13.84
C HIS A 125 -4.96 1.54 13.30
N GLU A 126 -4.04 0.79 13.91
CA GLU A 126 -3.56 -0.50 13.43
C GLU A 126 -4.69 -1.48 13.10
N ASP A 127 -5.61 -1.67 14.02
CA ASP A 127 -6.73 -2.61 13.86
C ASP A 127 -7.57 -2.28 12.62
N ILE A 128 -7.77 -0.99 12.35
CA ILE A 128 -8.59 -0.53 11.23
C ILE A 128 -7.86 -0.74 9.90
N TRP A 129 -6.55 -0.49 9.85
CA TRP A 129 -5.77 -0.77 8.66
C TRP A 129 -5.75 -2.26 8.34
N GLN A 130 -5.56 -3.10 9.33
CA GLN A 130 -5.58 -4.55 9.18
C GLN A 130 -6.98 -5.05 8.80
N LEU A 131 -8.05 -4.49 9.38
CA LEU A 131 -9.43 -4.79 8.98
C LEU A 131 -9.68 -4.43 7.51
N ALA A 132 -9.29 -3.23 7.07
CA ALA A 132 -9.46 -2.78 5.70
C ALA A 132 -8.76 -3.70 4.69
N VAL A 133 -7.53 -4.14 5.01
CA VAL A 133 -6.78 -5.08 4.17
C VAL A 133 -7.41 -6.46 4.17
N ARG A 134 -7.83 -6.99 5.32
CA ARG A 134 -8.53 -8.29 5.40
C ARG A 134 -9.84 -8.28 4.60
N THR A 135 -10.60 -7.20 4.67
CA THR A 135 -11.83 -7.00 3.87
C THR A 135 -11.51 -7.04 2.38
N GLY A 136 -10.45 -6.32 1.95
CA GLY A 136 -10.00 -6.32 0.56
C GLY A 136 -9.56 -7.71 0.07
N ILE A 137 -8.82 -8.45 0.91
CA ILE A 137 -8.40 -9.83 0.61
C ILE A 137 -9.63 -10.76 0.51
N GLY A 138 -10.56 -10.64 1.45
CA GLY A 138 -11.80 -11.42 1.47
C GLY A 138 -12.64 -11.20 0.21
N LEU A 139 -12.80 -9.94 -0.22
CA LEU A 139 -13.49 -9.60 -1.46
C LEU A 139 -12.78 -10.14 -2.71
N ARG A 140 -11.46 -10.02 -2.76
CA ARG A 140 -10.68 -10.59 -3.86
C ARG A 140 -10.88 -12.11 -3.97
N ASN A 141 -10.95 -12.81 -2.85
CA ASN A 141 -11.15 -14.26 -2.83
C ASN A 141 -12.58 -14.66 -3.25
N LYS A 142 -13.59 -13.87 -2.84
CA LYS A 142 -15.00 -14.07 -3.24
C LYS A 142 -15.23 -13.74 -4.71
N LEU A 143 -14.48 -12.78 -5.25
CA LEU A 143 -14.62 -12.24 -6.60
C LEU A 143 -13.23 -12.08 -7.24
N PRO A 144 -12.56 -13.19 -7.58
CA PRO A 144 -11.20 -13.14 -8.12
C PRO A 144 -11.14 -12.27 -9.37
N GLY A 145 -10.23 -11.33 -9.34
CA GLY A 145 -9.95 -10.41 -10.42
C GLY A 145 -10.77 -9.11 -10.44
N TYR A 146 -11.83 -8.99 -9.65
CA TYR A 146 -12.72 -7.80 -9.64
C TYR A 146 -12.19 -6.64 -8.83
N PHE A 147 -11.71 -6.95 -7.62
CA PHE A 147 -11.29 -5.91 -6.70
C PHE A 147 -9.79 -5.99 -6.45
N ASN A 148 -9.14 -4.88 -6.69
CA ASN A 148 -7.80 -4.69 -6.17
C ASN A 148 -7.92 -4.51 -4.65
N VAL A 149 -7.27 -5.39 -3.88
CA VAL A 149 -7.20 -5.34 -2.40
C VAL A 149 -6.89 -3.93 -1.89
N LYS A 150 -5.97 -3.24 -2.58
CA LYS A 150 -5.60 -1.87 -2.28
C LYS A 150 -6.76 -0.88 -2.44
N GLU A 151 -7.50 -0.94 -3.54
CA GLU A 151 -8.61 0.01 -3.79
C GLU A 151 -9.72 -0.15 -2.76
N VAL A 152 -10.10 -1.39 -2.47
CA VAL A 152 -11.07 -1.70 -1.42
C VAL A 152 -10.57 -1.26 -0.06
N GLY A 153 -9.33 -1.57 0.29
CA GLY A 153 -8.73 -1.20 1.56
C GLY A 153 -8.65 0.32 1.76
N VAL A 154 -8.23 1.05 0.71
CA VAL A 154 -8.16 2.53 0.76
C VAL A 154 -9.54 3.12 1.05
N ILE A 155 -10.57 2.67 0.35
CA ILE A 155 -11.91 3.21 0.54
C ILE A 155 -12.46 2.82 1.90
N SER A 156 -12.30 1.56 2.30
CA SER A 156 -12.77 1.10 3.62
C SER A 156 -12.13 1.89 4.76
N ALA A 157 -10.82 2.06 4.73
CA ALA A 157 -10.12 2.84 5.74
C ALA A 157 -10.54 4.32 5.73
N TYR A 158 -10.68 4.91 4.55
CA TYR A 158 -11.17 6.28 4.43
C TYR A 158 -12.57 6.45 5.02
N LEU A 159 -13.51 5.57 4.68
CA LEU A 159 -14.87 5.62 5.20
C LEU A 159 -14.91 5.43 6.72
N ILE A 160 -14.14 4.49 7.25
CA ILE A 160 -14.15 4.22 8.69
C ILE A 160 -13.47 5.33 9.47
N ILE A 161 -12.25 5.73 9.08
CA ILE A 161 -11.42 6.64 9.88
C ILE A 161 -11.79 8.10 9.62
N PHE A 162 -11.89 8.49 8.35
CA PHE A 162 -11.97 9.90 7.98
C PHE A 162 -13.39 10.41 7.76
N LEU A 163 -14.34 9.52 7.47
CA LEU A 163 -15.75 9.87 7.38
C LEU A 163 -16.56 9.44 8.62
N HIS A 164 -15.91 8.89 9.64
CA HIS A 164 -16.53 8.46 10.90
C HIS A 164 -17.69 7.47 10.73
N HIS A 165 -17.59 6.57 9.75
CA HIS A 165 -18.56 5.51 9.58
C HIS A 165 -18.25 4.28 10.43
N ASP A 166 -19.31 3.55 10.79
CA ASP A 166 -19.21 2.29 11.51
C ASP A 166 -18.57 1.21 10.61
N ALA A 167 -17.54 0.54 11.11
CA ALA A 167 -16.87 -0.55 10.41
C ALA A 167 -17.84 -1.66 9.97
N LYS A 168 -18.87 -1.95 10.79
CA LYS A 168 -19.91 -2.93 10.47
C LYS A 168 -20.70 -2.53 9.23
N LYS A 169 -21.12 -1.28 9.14
CA LYS A 169 -21.85 -0.75 7.97
C LYS A 169 -20.99 -0.80 6.70
N VAL A 170 -19.69 -0.50 6.83
CA VAL A 170 -18.76 -0.58 5.69
C VAL A 170 -18.61 -2.03 5.23
N THR A 171 -18.52 -2.98 6.16
CA THR A 171 -18.43 -4.41 5.83
C THR A 171 -19.72 -4.92 5.16
N GLU A 172 -20.89 -4.57 5.70
CA GLU A 172 -22.19 -4.91 5.13
C GLU A 172 -22.33 -4.38 3.69
N PHE A 173 -21.91 -3.15 3.43
CA PHE A 173 -21.87 -2.60 2.08
C PHE A 173 -21.06 -3.46 1.12
N TRP A 174 -19.86 -3.86 1.54
CA TRP A 174 -19.00 -4.70 0.71
C TRP A 174 -19.55 -6.11 0.50
N ASP A 175 -20.23 -6.67 1.48
CA ASP A 175 -20.89 -7.96 1.33
C ASP A 175 -22.00 -7.89 0.29
N LEU A 176 -22.81 -6.81 0.30
CA LEU A 176 -23.82 -6.56 -0.72
C LEU A 176 -23.23 -6.38 -2.13
N VAL A 177 -22.09 -5.67 -2.22
CA VAL A 177 -21.37 -5.54 -3.50
C VAL A 177 -20.83 -6.90 -3.96
N ALA A 178 -20.32 -7.71 -3.04
CA ALA A 178 -19.79 -9.04 -3.35
C ALA A 178 -20.87 -10.02 -3.83
N THR A 179 -22.01 -10.04 -3.18
CA THR A 179 -23.14 -10.89 -3.58
C THR A 179 -23.83 -10.39 -4.83
N GLY A 180 -23.77 -9.06 -5.07
CA GLY A 180 -24.50 -8.42 -6.15
C GLY A 180 -25.99 -8.37 -5.87
N ASP A 181 -26.38 -8.29 -4.60
CA ASP A 181 -27.79 -8.26 -4.22
C ASP A 181 -28.46 -6.93 -4.62
N GLY A 182 -29.68 -7.03 -5.15
CA GLY A 182 -30.48 -5.88 -5.54
C GLY A 182 -29.73 -4.91 -6.49
N ILE A 183 -29.65 -3.64 -6.09
CA ILE A 183 -29.01 -2.58 -6.89
C ILE A 183 -27.50 -2.79 -7.05
N TYR A 184 -26.86 -3.56 -6.16
CA TYR A 184 -25.41 -3.77 -6.19
C TYR A 184 -24.98 -4.67 -7.35
N ALA A 185 -25.92 -5.43 -7.95
CA ALA A 185 -25.68 -6.18 -9.19
C ALA A 185 -25.14 -5.28 -10.31
N SER A 186 -25.65 -4.06 -10.43
CA SER A 186 -25.21 -3.12 -11.45
C SER A 186 -23.76 -2.67 -11.24
N LEU A 187 -23.35 -2.40 -10.01
CA LEU A 187 -21.96 -2.06 -9.67
C LEU A 187 -21.03 -3.25 -9.93
N ARG A 188 -21.43 -4.43 -9.47
CA ARG A 188 -20.70 -5.68 -9.71
C ARG A 188 -20.50 -5.92 -11.20
N ASN A 189 -21.53 -5.75 -12.03
CA ASN A 189 -21.45 -5.95 -13.48
C ASN A 189 -20.54 -4.92 -14.17
N VAL A 190 -20.47 -3.67 -13.70
CA VAL A 190 -19.50 -2.69 -14.20
C VAL A 190 -18.06 -3.16 -13.98
N PHE A 191 -17.77 -3.67 -12.80
CA PHE A 191 -16.44 -4.20 -12.52
C PHE A 191 -16.14 -5.47 -13.33
N LEU A 192 -17.11 -6.37 -13.52
CA LEU A 192 -16.99 -7.53 -14.40
C LEU A 192 -16.57 -7.14 -15.81
N LYS A 193 -17.31 -6.20 -16.37
CA LYS A 193 -17.06 -5.71 -17.72
C LYS A 193 -15.68 -5.06 -17.82
N ASP A 194 -15.31 -4.23 -16.82
CA ASP A 194 -13.99 -3.58 -16.77
C ASP A 194 -12.84 -4.60 -16.81
N MET A 195 -13.03 -5.76 -16.18
CA MET A 195 -12.02 -6.83 -16.21
C MET A 195 -11.83 -7.51 -17.54
N GLN A 196 -12.91 -7.64 -18.30
CA GLN A 196 -12.87 -8.24 -19.65
C GLN A 196 -12.23 -7.30 -20.67
N GLU A 197 -12.11 -6.03 -20.34
CA GLU A 197 -11.49 -5.04 -21.21
C GLU A 197 -9.96 -5.17 -21.27
N THR A 198 -9.39 -4.75 -22.38
CA THR A 198 -7.93 -4.64 -22.52
C THR A 198 -7.36 -3.62 -21.54
N ARG A 199 -6.08 -3.75 -21.18
CA ARG A 199 -5.39 -2.85 -20.24
C ARG A 199 -5.63 -1.37 -20.51
N TYR A 200 -5.74 -0.96 -21.77
CA TYR A 200 -5.91 0.42 -22.21
C TYR A 200 -7.36 0.93 -22.08
N LYS A 201 -8.34 0.02 -22.04
CA LYS A 201 -9.75 0.35 -21.91
C LYS A 201 -10.29 0.21 -20.50
N ARG A 202 -9.48 -0.32 -19.57
CA ARG A 202 -9.88 -0.46 -18.17
C ARG A 202 -10.10 0.87 -17.49
N LEU A 203 -11.03 0.88 -16.56
CA LEU A 203 -11.25 2.03 -15.69
C LEU A 203 -9.97 2.40 -14.93
N SER A 204 -9.69 3.68 -14.82
CA SER A 204 -8.63 4.18 -13.96
C SER A 204 -8.97 3.93 -12.48
N SER A 205 -7.97 3.87 -11.62
CA SER A 205 -8.20 3.77 -10.16
C SER A 205 -9.11 4.89 -9.65
N LYS A 206 -8.98 6.10 -10.20
CA LYS A 206 -9.85 7.23 -9.88
C LYS A 206 -11.31 6.95 -10.26
N ALA A 207 -11.55 6.42 -11.45
CA ALA A 207 -12.90 6.07 -11.91
C ALA A 207 -13.54 4.98 -11.04
N ARG A 208 -12.78 3.92 -10.69
CA ARG A 208 -13.26 2.87 -9.79
C ARG A 208 -13.59 3.41 -8.40
N GLN A 209 -12.74 4.25 -7.83
CA GLN A 209 -13.00 4.90 -6.55
C GLN A 209 -14.26 5.78 -6.60
N SER A 210 -14.45 6.53 -7.70
CA SER A 210 -15.66 7.33 -7.92
C SER A 210 -16.93 6.48 -7.97
N LEU A 211 -16.88 5.35 -8.66
CA LEU A 211 -18.01 4.40 -8.73
C LEU A 211 -18.37 3.88 -7.34
N ILE A 212 -17.37 3.48 -6.57
CA ILE A 212 -17.57 2.96 -5.21
C ILE A 212 -18.13 4.05 -4.29
N ALA A 213 -17.60 5.27 -4.35
CA ALA A 213 -18.09 6.39 -3.58
C ALA A 213 -19.57 6.73 -3.90
N THR A 214 -19.92 6.73 -5.18
CA THR A 214 -21.30 6.94 -5.62
C THR A 214 -22.23 5.85 -5.09
N ALA A 215 -21.79 4.59 -5.13
CA ALA A 215 -22.55 3.47 -4.60
C ALA A 215 -22.71 3.57 -3.07
N TRP A 216 -21.65 3.94 -2.36
CA TRP A 216 -21.69 4.18 -0.92
C TRP A 216 -22.66 5.29 -0.54
N ASN A 217 -22.60 6.44 -1.20
CA ASN A 217 -23.52 7.55 -0.95
C ASN A 217 -24.99 7.16 -1.21
N THR A 218 -25.23 6.30 -2.20
CA THR A 218 -26.57 5.77 -2.48
C THR A 218 -27.02 4.79 -1.40
N HIS A 219 -26.10 3.94 -0.91
CA HIS A 219 -26.33 3.03 0.20
C HIS A 219 -26.73 3.76 1.48
N LEU A 220 -26.00 4.82 1.86
CA LEU A 220 -26.29 5.62 3.05
C LEU A 220 -27.65 6.32 2.98
N LYS A 221 -28.05 6.79 1.79
CA LYS A 221 -29.33 7.51 1.61
C LYS A 221 -30.55 6.59 1.64
N ASN A 222 -30.34 5.29 1.80
CA ASN A 222 -31.40 4.26 1.81
C ASN A 222 -32.47 4.46 0.69
N LYS A 223 -32.04 5.09 -0.43
CA LYS A 223 -32.89 5.33 -1.56
C LYS A 223 -33.09 4.02 -2.29
N ARG A 224 -34.32 3.64 -2.57
CA ARG A 224 -34.71 2.56 -3.49
C ARG A 224 -34.30 2.95 -4.93
N ALA A 225 -32.98 3.08 -5.15
CA ALA A 225 -32.47 3.34 -6.48
C ALA A 225 -32.66 2.07 -7.32
N LYS A 226 -33.31 2.20 -8.46
CA LYS A 226 -33.47 1.09 -9.39
C LYS A 226 -32.19 0.79 -10.15
N ARG A 227 -31.25 1.73 -10.19
CA ARG A 227 -29.98 1.63 -10.92
C ARG A 227 -28.97 2.67 -10.39
N PHE A 228 -27.69 2.32 -10.30
CA PHE A 228 -26.64 3.31 -10.16
C PHE A 228 -26.43 4.00 -11.52
N SER A 229 -26.53 5.33 -11.55
CA SER A 229 -26.05 6.10 -12.70
C SER A 229 -24.61 6.54 -12.41
N PHE A 230 -23.68 6.15 -13.27
CA PHE A 230 -22.28 6.47 -13.11
C PHE A 230 -21.90 7.55 -14.12
N ASP A 231 -21.50 8.70 -13.63
CA ASP A 231 -20.82 9.70 -14.43
C ASP A 231 -19.29 9.55 -14.20
N LEU A 232 -18.60 9.03 -15.19
CA LEU A 232 -17.15 8.82 -15.13
C LEU A 232 -16.35 10.14 -15.12
N LYS A 233 -17.02 11.27 -15.35
CA LYS A 233 -16.42 12.61 -15.31
C LYS A 233 -16.48 13.25 -13.93
N VAL A 234 -17.25 12.68 -13.01
CA VAL A 234 -17.41 13.23 -11.65
C VAL A 234 -16.11 13.11 -10.90
N THR A 235 -15.60 14.23 -10.46
CA THR A 235 -14.56 14.33 -9.42
C THR A 235 -15.12 13.71 -8.16
N VAL A 236 -14.37 12.83 -7.52
CA VAL A 236 -14.79 12.17 -6.28
C VAL A 236 -15.04 13.25 -5.24
N SER A 237 -16.29 13.56 -4.99
CA SER A 237 -16.73 14.31 -3.82
C SER A 237 -17.27 13.28 -2.83
N PHE A 238 -16.54 13.06 -1.75
CA PHE A 238 -17.04 12.33 -0.59
C PHE A 238 -17.71 13.38 0.30
N THR A 239 -18.96 13.64 0.05
CA THR A 239 -19.81 14.44 0.94
C THR A 239 -20.68 13.53 1.77
#